data_4f8c9f708dbe11e0490135f437147f81
#
_entry.id   4f8c9f708dbe11e0490135f437147f81
#
_cell.length_a   1.000
_cell.length_b   1.000
_cell.length_c   1.000
_cell.angle_alpha   90.00
_cell.angle_beta   90.00
_cell.angle_gamma   90.00
#
_symmetry.space_group_name_H-M   'P 1'
#
loop_
_entity.id
_entity.type
_entity.pdbx_description
1 polymer ?
#
loop_
_entity_poly.entity_id
_entity_poly.type
_entity_poly.pdbx_seq_one_letter_code
_entity_poly.pdbx_strand_id
1 'polypeptide(L)'
;MERGSRGLFAGRRIGRPGLWVSVATVAVAFGLGIGVGYGTGLVPDLYARWTASPEPSTSPSPSASATPEVSVGPLAPIERELDDADTLAGLTSLTVPTQASGTLTPVVGTTTEVEGGGPVRYVRIEVEDGIDVSATVFRDFVMATLNDPRGWGSDGRQQFVLTDGVADVRIVLASPLTIATLCRPMDVSPTAAASPEPTPSPSPALPCETQGIVPLSLQDWAAGLSRYAEDRTGSRQYQVGHGTGYVLGDEVGACSSGRASVMVVQESMPAECSVNPWPFPDAPVPETAPAA
;
A
#
# COMPACT_ATOMS: atom_id res chain seq x y z
N MET A 1 27.72 5.47 -55.26
CA MET A 1 27.20 4.08 -55.21
C MET A 1 26.09 4.02 -54.18
N GLU A 2 24.85 4.31 -54.63
CA GLU A 2 23.67 4.22 -53.80
C GLU A 2 23.14 2.79 -53.85
N ARG A 3 22.87 2.21 -52.68
CA ARG A 3 22.07 0.98 -52.55
C ARG A 3 20.76 1.31 -51.89
N GLY A 4 19.68 1.40 -52.70
CA GLY A 4 18.35 1.58 -52.25
C GLY A 4 17.81 0.36 -51.45
N SER A 5 17.20 0.63 -50.30
CA SER A 5 16.43 -0.34 -49.56
C SER A 5 15.02 -0.51 -50.17
N ARG A 6 14.74 -1.69 -50.66
CA ARG A 6 13.41 -2.05 -51.19
C ARG A 6 12.45 -2.33 -50.01
N GLY A 7 11.41 -1.50 -49.91
CA GLY A 7 10.32 -1.68 -48.96
C GLY A 7 9.46 -2.93 -49.28
N LEU A 8 9.17 -3.70 -48.23
CA LEU A 8 8.43 -5.00 -48.20
C LEU A 8 6.94 -4.84 -48.02
N PHE A 9 6.31 -3.78 -48.55
CA PHE A 9 4.86 -3.65 -48.53
C PHE A 9 4.30 -3.36 -49.90
N ALA A 10 4.29 -4.41 -50.76
CA ALA A 10 3.57 -4.38 -52.04
C ALA A 10 2.13 -4.93 -51.84
N GLY A 11 1.18 -4.04 -51.72
CA GLY A 11 -0.11 -4.08 -52.37
C GLY A 11 -1.02 -5.33 -52.20
N ARG A 12 -1.72 -5.46 -51.09
CA ARG A 12 -3.03 -6.13 -51.08
C ARG A 12 -4.10 -5.04 -51.08
N ARG A 13 -4.70 -4.76 -52.26
CA ARG A 13 -5.92 -3.95 -52.37
C ARG A 13 -7.06 -4.75 -51.76
N ILE A 14 -7.46 -4.45 -50.56
CA ILE A 14 -8.70 -4.91 -49.98
C ILE A 14 -9.81 -4.10 -50.69
N GLY A 15 -10.56 -4.72 -51.58
CA GLY A 15 -11.70 -4.12 -52.24
C GLY A 15 -12.71 -3.72 -51.15
N ARG A 16 -13.09 -2.44 -51.12
CA ARG A 16 -14.16 -1.94 -50.25
C ARG A 16 -15.47 -2.63 -50.66
N PRO A 17 -16.16 -3.31 -49.75
CA PRO A 17 -17.47 -3.83 -50.04
C PRO A 17 -18.39 -2.68 -50.48
N GLY A 18 -19.14 -2.87 -51.54
CA GLY A 18 -20.03 -1.83 -52.06
C GLY A 18 -21.03 -1.41 -50.98
N LEU A 19 -21.43 -0.13 -50.97
CA LEU A 19 -22.32 0.48 -49.99
C LEU A 19 -23.57 -0.38 -49.70
N TRP A 20 -24.13 -1.02 -50.74
CA TRP A 20 -25.29 -1.90 -50.65
C TRP A 20 -25.06 -3.19 -49.86
N VAL A 21 -23.87 -3.77 -49.90
CA VAL A 21 -23.52 -4.98 -49.13
C VAL A 21 -23.37 -4.62 -47.65
N SER A 22 -22.77 -3.46 -47.33
CA SER A 22 -22.66 -2.98 -45.96
C SER A 22 -24.02 -2.64 -45.35
N VAL A 23 -24.92 -2.02 -46.10
CA VAL A 23 -26.29 -1.70 -45.64
C VAL A 23 -27.10 -2.98 -45.43
N ALA A 24 -27.00 -3.96 -46.33
CA ALA A 24 -27.69 -5.23 -46.16
C ALA A 24 -27.22 -6.04 -44.94
N THR A 25 -25.91 -6.08 -44.66
CA THR A 25 -25.37 -6.77 -43.47
C THR A 25 -25.82 -6.11 -42.17
N VAL A 26 -25.84 -4.79 -42.11
CA VAL A 26 -26.33 -4.06 -40.91
C VAL A 26 -27.84 -4.28 -40.71
N ALA A 27 -28.65 -4.26 -41.78
CA ALA A 27 -30.09 -4.49 -41.67
C ALA A 27 -30.43 -5.92 -41.19
N VAL A 28 -29.69 -6.93 -41.68
CA VAL A 28 -29.90 -8.33 -41.24
C VAL A 28 -29.49 -8.53 -39.80
N ALA A 29 -28.36 -7.93 -39.39
CA ALA A 29 -27.90 -8.00 -37.98
C ALA A 29 -28.88 -7.30 -37.02
N PHE A 30 -29.44 -6.17 -37.42
CA PHE A 30 -30.43 -5.43 -36.63
C PHE A 30 -31.77 -6.17 -36.55
N GLY A 31 -32.22 -6.77 -37.65
CA GLY A 31 -33.43 -7.60 -37.70
C GLY A 31 -33.34 -8.85 -36.83
N LEU A 32 -32.21 -9.55 -36.87
CA LEU A 32 -31.96 -10.71 -36.01
C LEU A 32 -31.84 -10.31 -34.54
N GLY A 33 -31.19 -9.16 -34.22
CA GLY A 33 -31.09 -8.66 -32.84
C GLY A 33 -32.44 -8.32 -32.24
N ILE A 34 -33.34 -7.69 -32.99
CA ILE A 34 -34.71 -7.37 -32.54
C ILE A 34 -35.53 -8.65 -32.39
N GLY A 35 -35.44 -9.59 -33.34
CA GLY A 35 -36.18 -10.85 -33.30
C GLY A 35 -35.82 -11.72 -32.08
N VAL A 36 -34.53 -11.82 -31.74
CA VAL A 36 -34.06 -12.56 -30.57
C VAL A 36 -34.41 -11.80 -29.27
N GLY A 37 -34.29 -10.48 -29.26
CA GLY A 37 -34.62 -9.65 -28.09
C GLY A 37 -36.12 -9.70 -27.74
N TYR A 38 -37.01 -9.67 -28.74
CA TYR A 38 -38.45 -9.79 -28.49
C TYR A 38 -38.89 -11.21 -28.14
N GLY A 39 -38.28 -12.24 -28.76
CA GLY A 39 -38.58 -13.66 -28.48
C GLY A 39 -38.20 -14.09 -27.09
N THR A 40 -37.05 -13.62 -26.58
CA THR A 40 -36.58 -13.96 -25.21
C THR A 40 -37.30 -13.19 -24.11
N GLY A 41 -37.90 -12.03 -24.41
CA GLY A 41 -38.64 -11.23 -23.42
C GLY A 41 -40.07 -11.69 -23.19
N LEU A 42 -40.70 -12.31 -24.18
CA LEU A 42 -42.14 -12.68 -24.10
C LEU A 42 -42.40 -14.13 -23.64
N VAL A 43 -41.44 -15.03 -23.84
CA VAL A 43 -41.63 -16.45 -23.48
C VAL A 43 -41.63 -16.71 -21.98
N PRO A 44 -40.81 -16.07 -21.15
CA PRO A 44 -40.82 -16.28 -19.69
C PRO A 44 -42.12 -15.82 -19.04
N ASP A 45 -42.69 -14.70 -19.48
CA ASP A 45 -43.90 -14.14 -18.87
C ASP A 45 -45.17 -14.98 -19.15
N LEU A 46 -45.28 -15.59 -20.33
CA LEU A 46 -46.38 -16.48 -20.66
C LEU A 46 -46.30 -17.81 -19.89
N TYR A 47 -45.11 -18.34 -19.66
CA TYR A 47 -44.93 -19.59 -18.91
C TYR A 47 -45.15 -19.38 -17.41
N ALA A 48 -44.72 -18.23 -16.86
CA ALA A 48 -44.90 -17.88 -15.46
C ALA A 48 -46.38 -17.70 -15.10
N ARG A 49 -47.20 -17.19 -16.00
CA ARG A 49 -48.65 -17.01 -15.78
C ARG A 49 -49.46 -18.31 -15.81
N TRP A 50 -48.95 -19.36 -16.43
CA TRP A 50 -49.63 -20.65 -16.55
C TRP A 50 -49.30 -21.63 -15.42
N THR A 51 -48.19 -21.42 -14.70
CA THR A 51 -47.73 -22.30 -13.64
C THR A 51 -47.83 -21.69 -12.21
N ALA A 52 -48.36 -20.50 -12.07
CA ALA A 52 -48.53 -19.85 -10.79
C ALA A 52 -49.64 -20.48 -9.96
N SER A 53 -49.35 -21.49 -9.16
CA SER A 53 -50.13 -21.89 -8.01
C SER A 53 -49.86 -20.92 -6.87
N PRO A 54 -50.90 -20.42 -6.16
CA PRO A 54 -50.63 -19.46 -5.07
C PRO A 54 -50.26 -20.21 -3.80
N GLU A 55 -48.97 -20.26 -3.50
CA GLU A 55 -48.50 -20.53 -2.14
C GLU A 55 -47.77 -19.30 -1.59
N PRO A 56 -48.07 -18.89 -0.34
CA PRO A 56 -47.37 -17.76 0.26
C PRO A 56 -45.98 -18.20 0.71
N SER A 57 -45.02 -18.11 -0.19
CA SER A 57 -43.61 -18.23 0.17
C SER A 57 -43.16 -16.91 0.79
N THR A 58 -43.01 -16.90 2.09
CA THR A 58 -42.16 -15.95 2.78
C THR A 58 -40.72 -16.22 2.33
N SER A 59 -40.30 -15.54 1.25
CA SER A 59 -38.89 -15.48 0.85
C SER A 59 -38.11 -14.81 1.99
N PRO A 60 -37.12 -15.47 2.58
CA PRO A 60 -36.20 -14.75 3.44
C PRO A 60 -35.55 -13.67 2.61
N SER A 61 -35.71 -12.43 3.06
CA SER A 61 -34.95 -11.28 2.53
C SER A 61 -33.49 -11.68 2.47
N PRO A 62 -32.77 -11.45 1.34
CA PRO A 62 -31.34 -11.72 1.34
C PRO A 62 -30.74 -10.90 2.46
N SER A 63 -30.25 -11.61 3.48
CA SER A 63 -29.43 -11.01 4.54
C SER A 63 -28.30 -10.30 3.81
N ALA A 64 -28.27 -8.99 3.90
CA ALA A 64 -27.12 -8.23 3.40
C ALA A 64 -25.89 -8.90 4.00
N SER A 65 -25.04 -9.48 3.16
CA SER A 65 -23.73 -9.98 3.59
C SER A 65 -23.05 -8.80 4.26
N ALA A 66 -22.96 -8.86 5.58
CA ALA A 66 -22.23 -7.86 6.33
C ALA A 66 -20.80 -7.89 5.80
N THR A 67 -20.36 -6.82 5.17
CA THR A 67 -18.95 -6.60 4.87
C THR A 67 -18.21 -6.80 6.19
N PRO A 68 -17.18 -7.65 6.28
CA PRO A 68 -16.46 -7.85 7.53
C PRO A 68 -15.94 -6.50 8.01
N GLU A 69 -16.43 -6.07 9.16
CA GLU A 69 -16.02 -4.82 9.80
C GLU A 69 -14.59 -4.99 10.32
N VAL A 70 -13.68 -4.10 9.92
CA VAL A 70 -12.32 -4.07 10.48
C VAL A 70 -12.46 -3.60 11.92
N SER A 71 -11.99 -4.41 12.85
CA SER A 71 -11.94 -4.04 14.26
C SER A 71 -10.53 -4.18 14.79
N VAL A 72 -10.12 -3.24 15.61
CA VAL A 72 -8.86 -3.26 16.36
C VAL A 72 -9.20 -3.53 17.81
N GLY A 73 -8.46 -4.43 18.45
CA GLY A 73 -8.63 -4.70 19.88
C GLY A 73 -8.31 -3.46 20.74
N PRO A 74 -8.62 -3.52 22.05
CA PRO A 74 -8.29 -2.43 22.97
C PRO A 74 -6.77 -2.22 22.98
N LEU A 75 -6.35 -0.94 22.87
CA LEU A 75 -4.93 -0.56 22.91
C LEU A 75 -4.42 -0.60 24.35
N ALA A 76 -3.20 -1.07 24.52
CA ALA A 76 -2.51 -0.95 25.81
C ALA A 76 -2.17 0.53 26.05
N PRO A 77 -2.48 1.08 27.25
CA PRO A 77 -2.09 2.44 27.59
C PRO A 77 -0.55 2.57 27.66
N ILE A 78 -0.04 3.73 27.28
CA ILE A 78 1.38 4.03 27.37
C ILE A 78 1.61 4.74 28.71
N GLU A 79 2.13 3.99 29.69
CA GLU A 79 2.30 4.45 31.08
C GLU A 79 3.69 5.09 31.31
N ARG A 80 3.97 6.14 30.57
CA ARG A 80 5.19 6.96 30.73
C ARG A 80 4.91 8.40 30.33
N GLU A 81 5.81 9.29 30.66
CA GLU A 81 5.74 10.69 30.21
C GLU A 81 6.38 10.86 28.83
N LEU A 82 6.00 11.94 28.16
CA LEU A 82 6.58 12.37 26.90
C LEU A 82 8.04 12.79 27.15
N ASP A 83 8.94 12.36 26.26
CA ASP A 83 10.37 12.69 26.37
C ASP A 83 10.92 13.34 25.07
N ASP A 84 12.22 13.61 25.07
CA ASP A 84 12.90 14.26 23.95
C ASP A 84 12.84 13.40 22.68
N ALA A 85 12.94 12.06 22.79
CA ALA A 85 12.83 11.17 21.65
C ALA A 85 11.43 11.20 21.03
N ASP A 86 10.38 11.37 21.82
CA ASP A 86 9.02 11.53 21.36
C ASP A 86 8.83 12.84 20.61
N THR A 87 9.31 13.93 21.22
CA THR A 87 9.22 15.28 20.65
C THR A 87 9.99 15.36 19.33
N LEU A 88 11.17 14.74 19.26
CA LEU A 88 11.98 14.66 18.04
C LEU A 88 11.28 13.91 16.92
N ALA A 89 10.45 12.92 17.25
CA ALA A 89 9.65 12.13 16.30
C ALA A 89 8.27 12.73 16.01
N GLY A 90 7.99 13.93 16.49
CA GLY A 90 6.79 14.69 16.25
C GLY A 90 5.61 14.40 17.17
N LEU A 91 5.75 13.54 18.19
CA LEU A 91 4.68 13.29 19.14
C LEU A 91 4.48 14.51 20.07
N THR A 92 3.23 14.88 20.30
CA THR A 92 2.82 15.93 21.25
C THR A 92 2.02 15.36 22.41
N SER A 93 1.60 14.09 22.31
CA SER A 93 0.89 13.33 23.34
C SER A 93 1.21 11.84 23.20
N LEU A 94 1.10 11.09 24.29
CA LEU A 94 1.14 9.62 24.28
C LEU A 94 -0.26 8.98 24.34
N THR A 95 -1.31 9.80 24.27
CA THR A 95 -2.68 9.32 24.16
C THR A 95 -2.95 8.91 22.71
N VAL A 96 -3.13 7.61 22.50
CA VAL A 96 -3.37 7.07 21.16
C VAL A 96 -4.85 6.72 21.00
N PRO A 97 -5.59 7.38 20.11
CA PRO A 97 -6.94 6.98 19.77
C PRO A 97 -6.92 5.68 18.95
N THR A 98 -7.84 4.75 19.20
CA THR A 98 -8.02 3.57 18.36
C THR A 98 -8.36 3.96 16.93
N GLN A 99 -9.16 5.03 16.78
CA GLN A 99 -9.55 5.65 15.52
C GLN A 99 -9.55 7.17 15.66
N ALA A 100 -9.07 7.87 14.65
CA ALA A 100 -9.21 9.33 14.51
C ALA A 100 -10.14 9.66 13.32
N SER A 101 -9.83 10.66 12.50
CA SER A 101 -10.73 11.08 11.41
C SER A 101 -10.81 10.11 10.24
N GLY A 102 -9.80 9.28 10.03
CA GLY A 102 -9.62 8.47 8.81
C GLY A 102 -9.16 9.26 7.59
N THR A 103 -9.01 10.58 7.70
CA THR A 103 -8.54 11.45 6.61
C THR A 103 -7.03 11.59 6.67
N LEU A 104 -6.34 11.27 5.59
CA LEU A 104 -4.89 11.40 5.47
C LEU A 104 -4.54 12.71 4.76
N THR A 105 -3.83 13.59 5.45
CA THR A 105 -3.40 14.88 4.92
C THR A 105 -1.90 14.86 4.58
N PRO A 106 -1.52 15.18 3.33
CA PRO A 106 -0.11 15.29 2.95
C PRO A 106 0.58 16.41 3.72
N VAL A 107 1.78 16.11 4.22
CA VAL A 107 2.62 17.12 4.86
C VAL A 107 3.36 17.90 3.79
N VAL A 108 2.96 19.14 3.59
CA VAL A 108 3.51 20.03 2.55
C VAL A 108 4.99 20.31 2.80
N GLY A 109 5.75 20.34 1.72
CA GLY A 109 7.14 20.70 1.72
C GLY A 109 7.82 20.16 0.47
N THR A 110 8.98 20.71 0.16
CA THR A 110 9.83 20.21 -0.92
C THR A 110 11.27 20.14 -0.42
N THR A 111 11.98 19.11 -0.80
CA THR A 111 13.42 19.03 -0.66
C THR A 111 14.08 19.11 -2.04
N THR A 112 15.30 19.62 -2.08
CA THR A 112 16.02 19.77 -3.33
C THR A 112 16.81 18.49 -3.62
N GLU A 113 16.84 18.07 -4.87
CA GLU A 113 17.71 17.00 -5.32
C GLU A 113 19.19 17.40 -5.13
N VAL A 114 19.99 16.45 -4.68
CA VAL A 114 21.43 16.62 -4.50
C VAL A 114 22.17 16.07 -5.72
N GLU A 115 23.01 16.89 -6.35
CA GLU A 115 23.82 16.44 -7.46
C GLU A 115 24.76 15.30 -7.02
N GLY A 116 24.72 14.16 -7.74
CA GLY A 116 25.48 12.97 -7.40
C GLY A 116 24.85 12.09 -6.29
N GLY A 117 23.66 12.44 -5.78
CA GLY A 117 22.95 11.67 -4.75
C GLY A 117 22.35 10.33 -5.22
N GLY A 118 22.56 9.96 -6.48
CA GLY A 118 21.99 8.74 -7.07
C GLY A 118 20.56 8.92 -7.62
N PRO A 119 19.88 7.83 -8.01
CA PRO A 119 18.52 7.87 -8.52
C PRO A 119 17.55 8.49 -7.51
N VAL A 120 16.68 9.37 -7.99
CA VAL A 120 15.67 10.03 -7.14
C VAL A 120 14.52 9.08 -6.86
N ARG A 121 14.08 9.05 -5.59
CA ARG A 121 12.85 8.45 -5.12
C ARG A 121 11.98 9.53 -4.47
N TYR A 122 10.84 9.80 -5.04
CA TYR A 122 9.90 10.76 -4.48
C TYR A 122 9.14 10.16 -3.29
N VAL A 123 9.16 10.88 -2.17
CA VAL A 123 8.50 10.48 -0.93
C VAL A 123 7.37 11.43 -0.62
N ARG A 124 6.18 10.89 -0.39
CA ARG A 124 5.03 11.62 0.14
C ARG A 124 4.77 11.16 1.57
N ILE A 125 4.71 12.10 2.48
CA ILE A 125 4.44 11.85 3.89
C ILE A 125 3.03 12.34 4.21
N GLU A 126 2.24 11.48 4.84
CA GLU A 126 0.85 11.75 5.19
C GLU A 126 0.61 11.46 6.67
N VAL A 127 -0.15 12.32 7.31
CA VAL A 127 -0.55 12.17 8.72
C VAL A 127 -2.07 12.21 8.79
N GLU A 128 -2.65 11.34 9.61
CA GLU A 128 -4.10 11.34 9.83
C GLU A 128 -4.52 12.59 10.61
N ASP A 129 -5.58 13.24 10.17
CA ASP A 129 -6.14 14.39 10.86
C ASP A 129 -6.72 14.00 12.22
N GLY A 130 -6.46 14.81 13.24
CA GLY A 130 -6.99 14.60 14.58
C GLY A 130 -6.18 13.69 15.48
N ILE A 131 -4.94 13.34 15.10
CA ILE A 131 -3.96 12.72 16.00
C ILE A 131 -3.00 13.78 16.56
N ASP A 132 -2.48 13.55 17.77
CA ASP A 132 -1.61 14.48 18.49
C ASP A 132 -0.14 14.37 18.02
N VAL A 133 0.10 14.79 16.77
CA VAL A 133 1.41 14.75 16.11
C VAL A 133 1.71 16.08 15.41
N SER A 134 2.91 16.60 15.62
CA SER A 134 3.47 17.66 14.78
C SER A 134 3.88 17.11 13.42
N ALA A 135 3.03 17.25 12.42
CA ALA A 135 3.27 16.71 11.09
C ALA A 135 4.60 17.16 10.46
N THR A 136 5.00 18.42 10.71
CA THR A 136 6.27 18.97 10.21
C THR A 136 7.48 18.27 10.86
N VAL A 137 7.46 18.07 12.19
CA VAL A 137 8.55 17.41 12.90
C VAL A 137 8.62 15.93 12.53
N PHE A 138 7.47 15.26 12.43
CA PHE A 138 7.40 13.89 11.94
C PHE A 138 8.01 13.74 10.54
N ARG A 139 7.64 14.63 9.60
CA ARG A 139 8.22 14.68 8.26
C ARG A 139 9.75 14.81 8.31
N ASP A 140 10.25 15.74 9.12
CA ASP A 140 11.68 16.01 9.21
C ASP A 140 12.44 14.81 9.77
N PHE A 141 11.88 14.13 10.78
CA PHE A 141 12.42 12.88 11.31
C PHE A 141 12.48 11.78 10.24
N VAL A 142 11.39 11.57 9.50
CA VAL A 142 11.33 10.56 8.44
C VAL A 142 12.36 10.84 7.35
N MET A 143 12.42 12.07 6.86
CA MET A 143 13.36 12.46 5.81
C MET A 143 14.82 12.37 6.26
N ALA A 144 15.12 12.74 7.52
CA ALA A 144 16.44 12.57 8.11
C ALA A 144 16.82 11.08 8.21
N THR A 145 15.88 10.21 8.59
CA THR A 145 16.10 8.76 8.66
C THR A 145 16.38 8.15 7.28
N LEU A 146 15.62 8.51 6.26
CA LEU A 146 15.78 7.95 4.91
C LEU A 146 17.11 8.37 4.27
N ASN A 147 17.54 9.61 4.50
CA ASN A 147 18.78 10.18 3.94
C ASN A 147 19.98 10.14 4.92
N ASP A 148 19.86 9.46 6.08
CA ASP A 148 21.02 9.19 6.94
C ASP A 148 22.09 8.39 6.20
N PRO A 149 23.39 8.60 6.44
CA PRO A 149 24.46 7.79 5.84
C PRO A 149 24.25 6.28 5.98
N ARG A 150 23.60 5.83 7.06
CA ARG A 150 23.23 4.43 7.30
C ARG A 150 21.87 4.03 6.69
N GLY A 151 21.11 5.01 6.21
CA GLY A 151 19.78 4.85 5.59
C GLY A 151 19.82 4.34 4.16
N TRP A 152 18.65 4.18 3.57
CA TRP A 152 18.50 3.74 2.19
C TRP A 152 19.01 4.78 1.16
N GLY A 153 18.98 6.08 1.52
CA GLY A 153 19.21 7.22 0.61
C GLY A 153 20.65 7.73 0.58
N SER A 154 21.63 6.98 1.04
CA SER A 154 22.98 7.51 1.15
C SER A 154 24.00 6.85 0.19
N ASP A 155 25.19 7.45 0.12
CA ASP A 155 26.37 6.91 -0.57
C ASP A 155 26.14 6.71 -2.10
N GLY A 156 25.34 7.61 -2.72
CA GLY A 156 25.03 7.57 -4.15
C GLY A 156 24.13 6.40 -4.57
N ARG A 157 23.60 5.62 -3.64
CA ARG A 157 22.68 4.50 -3.93
C ARG A 157 21.36 5.02 -4.48
N GLN A 158 20.76 5.97 -3.80
CA GLN A 158 19.57 6.73 -4.19
C GLN A 158 19.41 7.93 -3.26
N GLN A 159 18.52 8.84 -3.60
CA GLN A 159 18.14 9.95 -2.73
C GLN A 159 16.63 10.04 -2.60
N PHE A 160 16.15 10.32 -1.40
CA PHE A 160 14.74 10.55 -1.15
C PHE A 160 14.44 12.04 -1.18
N VAL A 161 13.49 12.41 -2.03
CA VAL A 161 13.07 13.80 -2.25
C VAL A 161 11.60 13.93 -1.88
N LEU A 162 11.31 14.84 -0.95
CA LEU A 162 9.94 15.07 -0.51
C LEU A 162 9.10 15.69 -1.63
N THR A 163 7.87 15.18 -1.80
CA THR A 163 6.88 15.70 -2.74
C THR A 163 5.48 15.69 -2.13
N ASP A 164 4.63 16.61 -2.57
CA ASP A 164 3.20 16.60 -2.32
C ASP A 164 2.39 15.98 -3.47
N GLY A 165 3.07 15.61 -4.57
CA GLY A 165 2.50 15.00 -5.76
C GLY A 165 2.54 13.48 -5.78
N VAL A 166 2.76 12.95 -6.96
CA VAL A 166 2.95 11.50 -7.18
C VAL A 166 4.27 11.07 -6.57
N ALA A 167 4.27 10.00 -5.80
CA ALA A 167 5.42 9.50 -5.07
C ALA A 167 5.68 8.01 -5.35
N ASP A 168 6.96 7.63 -5.28
CA ASP A 168 7.39 6.23 -5.32
C ASP A 168 7.13 5.54 -3.97
N VAL A 169 7.27 6.30 -2.88
CA VAL A 169 7.08 5.83 -1.50
C VAL A 169 6.11 6.77 -0.78
N ARG A 170 5.04 6.22 -0.20
CA ARG A 170 4.09 6.94 0.65
C ARG A 170 4.25 6.48 2.09
N ILE A 171 4.65 7.38 2.99
CA ILE A 171 4.76 7.07 4.41
C ILE A 171 3.55 7.65 5.13
N VAL A 172 2.78 6.80 5.78
CA VAL A 172 1.50 7.15 6.41
C VAL A 172 1.58 6.88 7.90
N LEU A 173 1.41 7.93 8.73
CA LEU A 173 1.23 7.80 10.17
C LEU A 173 -0.26 8.00 10.52
N ALA A 174 -0.87 6.98 11.11
CA ALA A 174 -2.28 7.04 11.42
C ALA A 174 -2.65 6.18 12.66
N SER A 175 -3.87 6.37 13.15
CA SER A 175 -4.46 5.54 14.20
C SER A 175 -4.54 4.07 13.76
N PRO A 176 -4.51 3.12 14.70
CA PRO A 176 -4.49 1.68 14.38
C PRO A 176 -5.63 1.23 13.47
N LEU A 177 -6.84 1.73 13.65
CA LEU A 177 -7.99 1.34 12.82
C LEU A 177 -7.86 1.89 11.40
N THR A 178 -7.33 3.11 11.23
CA THR A 178 -7.08 3.70 9.91
C THR A 178 -6.00 2.90 9.17
N ILE A 179 -4.91 2.51 9.83
CA ILE A 179 -3.88 1.63 9.24
C ILE A 179 -4.48 0.27 8.86
N ALA A 180 -5.23 -0.37 9.75
CA ALA A 180 -5.86 -1.66 9.48
C ALA A 180 -6.85 -1.60 8.29
N THR A 181 -7.52 -0.47 8.12
CA THR A 181 -8.43 -0.24 7.00
C THR A 181 -7.68 0.04 5.69
N LEU A 182 -6.63 0.86 5.76
CA LEU A 182 -5.79 1.21 4.60
C LEU A 182 -5.08 -0.01 4.01
N CYS A 183 -4.60 -0.89 4.89
CA CYS A 183 -3.81 -2.06 4.51
C CYS A 183 -4.65 -3.35 4.43
N ARG A 184 -5.97 -3.23 4.34
CA ARG A 184 -6.85 -4.38 4.16
C ARG A 184 -6.53 -5.08 2.83
N PRO A 185 -6.41 -6.43 2.79
CA PRO A 185 -6.41 -7.17 1.55
C PRO A 185 -7.66 -6.79 0.74
N MET A 186 -7.47 -6.37 -0.50
CA MET A 186 -8.62 -6.21 -1.39
C MET A 186 -9.26 -7.58 -1.56
N ASP A 187 -10.52 -7.72 -1.14
CA ASP A 187 -11.26 -8.95 -1.31
C ASP A 187 -11.23 -9.34 -2.79
N VAL A 188 -10.46 -10.38 -3.09
CA VAL A 188 -10.59 -11.08 -4.36
C VAL A 188 -12.03 -11.57 -4.41
N SER A 189 -12.77 -11.05 -5.37
CA SER A 189 -14.19 -11.32 -5.62
C SER A 189 -14.54 -12.79 -5.35
N PRO A 190 -15.66 -13.10 -4.69
CA PRO A 190 -16.02 -14.47 -4.27
C PRO A 190 -16.38 -15.43 -5.44
N THR A 191 -15.89 -15.20 -6.65
CA THR A 191 -16.09 -16.04 -7.82
C THR A 191 -14.99 -17.09 -8.05
N ALA A 192 -13.98 -17.18 -7.19
CA ALA A 192 -13.07 -18.30 -7.21
C ALA A 192 -13.67 -19.43 -6.36
N ALA A 193 -14.33 -20.39 -7.05
CA ALA A 193 -14.85 -21.61 -6.46
C ALA A 193 -13.79 -22.28 -5.58
N ALA A 194 -14.20 -22.59 -4.36
CA ALA A 194 -13.42 -23.32 -3.38
C ALA A 194 -12.78 -24.56 -3.99
N SER A 195 -11.46 -24.57 -4.09
CA SER A 195 -10.68 -25.79 -4.27
C SER A 195 -10.17 -26.22 -2.89
N PRO A 196 -10.46 -27.45 -2.45
CA PRO A 196 -10.13 -27.89 -1.10
C PRO A 196 -8.73 -28.51 -1.06
N GLU A 197 -7.67 -27.72 -1.11
CA GLU A 197 -6.35 -28.16 -0.68
C GLU A 197 -5.57 -27.02 -0.04
N PRO A 198 -5.17 -27.13 1.24
CA PRO A 198 -4.33 -26.14 1.88
C PRO A 198 -2.89 -26.35 1.44
N THR A 199 -2.49 -25.72 0.35
CA THR A 199 -1.07 -25.47 0.07
C THR A 199 -0.63 -24.34 0.99
N PRO A 200 0.52 -24.45 1.72
CA PRO A 200 1.06 -23.31 2.44
C PRO A 200 1.46 -22.25 1.44
N SER A 201 0.55 -21.28 1.25
CA SER A 201 0.82 -20.10 0.45
C SER A 201 1.81 -19.23 1.22
N PRO A 202 2.86 -18.68 0.58
CA PRO A 202 3.68 -17.66 1.22
C PRO A 202 2.74 -16.57 1.72
N SER A 203 2.99 -16.05 2.93
CA SER A 203 2.19 -14.97 3.53
C SER A 203 1.88 -13.93 2.47
N PRO A 204 0.61 -13.60 2.23
CA PRO A 204 0.29 -12.57 1.25
C PRO A 204 1.02 -11.29 1.67
N ALA A 205 1.79 -10.72 0.75
CA ALA A 205 2.39 -9.42 0.96
C ALA A 205 1.29 -8.46 1.45
N LEU A 206 1.58 -7.70 2.50
CA LEU A 206 0.61 -6.74 3.03
C LEU A 206 0.19 -5.80 1.90
N PRO A 207 -1.11 -5.56 1.68
CA PRO A 207 -1.59 -4.83 0.51
C PRO A 207 -1.02 -3.40 0.41
N CYS A 208 -0.57 -2.83 1.52
CA CYS A 208 0.07 -1.52 1.56
C CYS A 208 1.41 -1.49 0.81
N GLU A 209 2.25 -2.47 0.99
CA GLU A 209 3.60 -2.53 0.41
C GLU A 209 3.53 -2.59 -1.12
N THR A 210 2.62 -3.40 -1.67
CA THR A 210 2.40 -3.50 -3.11
C THR A 210 1.87 -2.20 -3.73
N GLN A 211 1.36 -1.28 -2.91
CA GLN A 211 0.89 0.04 -3.32
C GLN A 211 1.92 1.15 -3.06
N GLY A 212 3.14 0.80 -2.67
CA GLY A 212 4.18 1.76 -2.32
C GLY A 212 3.93 2.48 -1.00
N ILE A 213 3.13 1.90 -0.09
CA ILE A 213 2.75 2.50 1.18
C ILE A 213 3.54 1.87 2.33
N VAL A 214 4.18 2.72 3.14
CA VAL A 214 4.78 2.38 4.44
C VAL A 214 3.79 2.78 5.53
N PRO A 215 3.04 1.82 6.10
CA PRO A 215 2.07 2.11 7.14
C PRO A 215 2.77 2.17 8.51
N LEU A 216 2.62 3.28 9.22
CA LEU A 216 3.11 3.47 10.58
C LEU A 216 1.91 3.62 11.51
N SER A 217 1.72 2.64 12.39
CA SER A 217 0.68 2.71 13.43
C SER A 217 1.10 3.71 14.51
N LEU A 218 0.23 4.66 14.83
CA LEU A 218 0.47 5.62 15.91
C LEU A 218 0.74 4.92 17.26
N GLN A 219 0.14 3.75 17.51
CA GLN A 219 0.39 2.98 18.72
C GLN A 219 1.85 2.51 18.79
N ASP A 220 2.36 1.92 17.71
CA ASP A 220 3.74 1.41 17.67
C ASP A 220 4.75 2.57 17.60
N TRP A 221 4.36 3.67 16.95
CA TRP A 221 5.16 4.89 16.90
C TRP A 221 5.34 5.53 18.27
N ALA A 222 4.26 5.60 19.05
CA ALA A 222 4.27 6.19 20.39
C ALA A 222 4.85 5.25 21.44
N ALA A 223 4.46 3.98 21.46
CA ALA A 223 4.95 3.01 22.44
C ALA A 223 6.43 2.68 22.23
N GLY A 224 6.87 2.63 20.98
CA GLY A 224 8.11 1.98 20.56
C GLY A 224 7.96 0.45 20.52
N LEU A 225 8.80 -0.21 19.76
CA LEU A 225 8.82 -1.67 19.69
C LEU A 225 9.56 -2.26 20.90
N SER A 226 9.02 -3.31 21.49
CA SER A 226 9.47 -3.85 22.78
C SER A 226 10.95 -4.26 22.78
N ARG A 227 11.45 -4.76 21.65
CA ARG A 227 12.85 -5.18 21.49
C ARG A 227 13.86 -4.04 21.51
N TYR A 228 13.41 -2.82 21.27
CA TYR A 228 14.24 -1.62 21.34
C TYR A 228 14.33 -1.01 22.75
N ALA A 229 13.52 -1.52 23.70
CA ALA A 229 13.48 -1.04 25.08
C ALA A 229 13.38 0.50 25.16
N GLU A 230 14.42 1.15 25.73
CA GLU A 230 14.44 2.62 25.86
C GLU A 230 14.90 3.36 24.58
N ASP A 231 15.44 2.64 23.59
CA ASP A 231 15.86 3.24 22.32
C ASP A 231 14.66 3.46 21.38
N ARG A 232 13.79 4.40 21.75
CA ARG A 232 12.60 4.75 20.96
C ARG A 232 12.95 5.40 19.62
N THR A 233 14.04 6.16 19.58
CA THR A 233 14.55 6.73 18.32
C THR A 233 14.94 5.63 17.35
N GLY A 234 15.74 4.66 17.78
CA GLY A 234 16.12 3.50 16.97
C GLY A 234 14.90 2.67 16.55
N SER A 235 13.91 2.49 17.44
CA SER A 235 12.64 1.82 17.10
C SER A 235 11.92 2.48 15.94
N ARG A 236 11.80 3.80 15.94
CA ARG A 236 11.13 4.57 14.89
C ARG A 236 11.92 4.59 13.58
N GLN A 237 13.24 4.72 13.68
CA GLN A 237 14.15 4.60 12.54
C GLN A 237 14.02 3.22 11.88
N TYR A 238 13.92 2.16 12.69
CA TYR A 238 13.66 0.82 12.20
C TYR A 238 12.29 0.72 11.48
N GLN A 239 11.21 1.24 12.06
CA GLN A 239 9.88 1.19 11.44
C GLN A 239 9.89 1.88 10.07
N VAL A 240 10.52 3.05 9.94
CA VAL A 240 10.68 3.76 8.67
C VAL A 240 11.57 2.96 7.72
N GLY A 241 12.74 2.50 8.18
CA GLY A 241 13.71 1.78 7.35
C GLY A 241 13.20 0.44 6.86
N HIS A 242 12.59 -0.35 7.74
CA HIS A 242 12.01 -1.66 7.45
C HIS A 242 10.85 -1.55 6.42
N GLY A 243 9.89 -0.67 6.70
CA GLY A 243 8.76 -0.46 5.79
C GLY A 243 9.19 0.08 4.42
N THR A 244 10.18 0.98 4.39
CA THR A 244 10.72 1.47 3.12
C THR A 244 11.43 0.38 2.34
N GLY A 245 12.18 -0.51 3.00
CA GLY A 245 12.82 -1.65 2.35
C GLY A 245 11.82 -2.55 1.62
N TYR A 246 10.66 -2.83 2.22
CA TYR A 246 9.59 -3.57 1.54
C TYR A 246 9.11 -2.87 0.26
N VAL A 247 8.87 -1.57 0.32
CA VAL A 247 8.42 -0.79 -0.85
C VAL A 247 9.50 -0.78 -1.95
N LEU A 248 10.78 -0.81 -1.57
CA LEU A 248 11.89 -0.89 -2.51
C LEU A 248 12.07 -2.30 -3.12
N GLY A 249 11.38 -3.31 -2.57
CA GLY A 249 11.41 -4.68 -3.05
C GLY A 249 12.48 -5.56 -2.38
N ASP A 250 13.00 -5.14 -1.23
CA ASP A 250 13.93 -5.94 -0.44
C ASP A 250 13.21 -7.11 0.24
N GLU A 251 13.83 -8.28 0.24
CA GLU A 251 13.25 -9.49 0.81
C GLU A 251 13.36 -9.52 2.34
N VAL A 252 12.35 -10.12 2.97
CA VAL A 252 12.36 -10.35 4.42
C VAL A 252 13.51 -11.28 4.80
N GLY A 253 14.37 -10.80 5.69
CA GLY A 253 15.48 -11.55 6.21
C GLY A 253 15.12 -12.43 7.40
N ALA A 254 16.04 -13.33 7.78
CA ALA A 254 16.01 -14.06 9.04
C ALA A 254 17.29 -13.79 9.81
N CYS A 255 17.19 -13.79 11.15
CA CYS A 255 18.34 -13.68 12.04
C CYS A 255 18.41 -14.95 12.90
N SER A 256 19.60 -15.52 13.02
CA SER A 256 19.86 -16.63 13.94
C SER A 256 20.72 -16.21 15.15
N SER A 257 21.60 -15.20 14.96
CA SER A 257 22.42 -14.62 16.02
C SER A 257 23.11 -13.34 15.54
N GLY A 258 23.56 -12.50 16.46
CA GLY A 258 24.27 -11.25 16.17
C GLY A 258 23.35 -10.12 15.74
N ARG A 259 23.89 -9.12 15.06
CA ARG A 259 23.12 -7.95 14.61
C ARG A 259 22.17 -8.32 13.47
N ALA A 260 20.87 -8.08 13.65
CA ALA A 260 19.86 -8.35 12.64
C ALA A 260 20.00 -7.40 11.43
N SER A 261 19.55 -7.85 10.25
CA SER A 261 19.27 -6.93 9.15
C SER A 261 18.03 -6.08 9.46
N VAL A 262 17.95 -4.88 8.92
CA VAL A 262 16.74 -4.06 8.99
C VAL A 262 15.51 -4.77 8.40
N MET A 263 15.72 -5.68 7.45
CA MET A 263 14.64 -6.46 6.82
C MET A 263 14.17 -7.68 7.63
N VAL A 264 14.72 -7.91 8.82
CA VAL A 264 14.21 -8.92 9.77
C VAL A 264 13.05 -8.34 10.55
N VAL A 265 11.97 -9.10 10.76
CA VAL A 265 10.88 -8.73 11.68
C VAL A 265 11.42 -8.83 13.13
N GLN A 266 11.97 -7.72 13.61
CA GLN A 266 12.81 -7.74 14.82
C GLN A 266 12.03 -8.00 16.12
N GLU A 267 10.71 -7.75 16.15
CA GLU A 267 9.87 -8.11 17.29
C GLU A 267 9.82 -9.63 17.56
N SER A 268 9.92 -10.45 16.52
CA SER A 268 9.80 -11.92 16.61
C SER A 268 11.12 -12.68 16.46
N MET A 269 12.25 -11.97 16.37
CA MET A 269 13.56 -12.62 16.20
C MET A 269 14.05 -13.31 17.50
N PRO A 270 14.93 -14.34 17.40
CA PRO A 270 15.57 -15.00 18.54
C PRO A 270 16.28 -14.04 19.48
N ALA A 271 16.46 -14.46 20.75
CA ALA A 271 17.12 -13.63 21.78
C ALA A 271 18.62 -13.38 21.49
N GLU A 272 19.23 -14.30 20.74
CA GLU A 272 20.62 -14.21 20.28
C GLU A 272 20.85 -13.13 19.23
N CYS A 273 19.77 -12.55 18.69
CA CYS A 273 19.81 -11.44 17.74
C CYS A 273 19.68 -10.11 18.45
N SER A 274 20.51 -9.15 18.07
CA SER A 274 20.42 -7.75 18.51
C SER A 274 19.70 -6.90 17.46
N VAL A 275 18.97 -5.89 17.93
CA VAL A 275 18.25 -4.95 17.07
C VAL A 275 19.19 -4.11 16.21
N ASN A 276 18.68 -3.66 15.08
CA ASN A 276 19.39 -2.78 14.16
C ASN A 276 18.39 -1.96 13.34
N PRO A 277 18.37 -0.64 13.47
CA PRO A 277 17.45 0.21 12.73
C PRO A 277 17.87 0.51 11.28
N TRP A 278 19.08 0.14 10.88
CA TRP A 278 19.70 0.63 9.65
C TRP A 278 19.95 -0.44 8.61
N PRO A 279 19.70 -0.14 7.32
CA PRO A 279 20.12 -1.01 6.21
C PRO A 279 21.65 -1.12 6.09
N PHE A 280 22.39 -0.04 6.40
CA PHE A 280 23.83 0.04 6.30
C PHE A 280 24.45 0.51 7.62
N PRO A 281 24.35 -0.30 8.71
CA PRO A 281 24.69 0.16 10.06
C PRO A 281 26.16 0.51 10.26
N ASP A 282 27.05 0.06 9.39
CA ASP A 282 28.50 0.30 9.45
C ASP A 282 28.95 1.44 8.53
N ALA A 283 28.00 2.14 7.87
CA ALA A 283 28.34 3.28 7.04
C ALA A 283 28.89 4.43 7.91
N PRO A 284 29.95 5.13 7.45
CA PRO A 284 30.52 6.22 8.21
C PRO A 284 29.54 7.39 8.35
N VAL A 285 29.29 7.80 9.58
CA VAL A 285 28.49 8.99 9.88
C VAL A 285 29.45 10.18 10.02
N PRO A 286 29.30 11.27 9.24
CA PRO A 286 30.12 12.47 9.40
C PRO A 286 29.97 13.02 10.83
N GLU A 287 31.10 13.42 11.43
CA GLU A 287 31.14 13.90 12.82
C GLU A 287 30.31 15.18 13.08
N THR A 288 29.89 15.85 11.99
CA THR A 288 29.07 17.07 11.99
C THR A 288 27.59 16.86 11.68
N ALA A 289 27.15 15.61 11.51
CA ALA A 289 25.71 15.35 11.35
C ALA A 289 25.01 15.71 12.66
N PRO A 290 23.97 16.58 12.64
CA PRO A 290 23.18 16.81 13.85
C PRO A 290 22.60 15.47 14.30
N ALA A 291 22.70 15.20 15.60
CA ALA A 291 22.08 14.03 16.19
C ALA A 291 20.58 14.05 15.83
N ALA A 292 20.13 13.04 15.10
CA ALA A 292 18.74 12.86 14.76
C ALA A 292 17.93 12.42 15.98
#